data_ed98192b13ffbbae28c49e74b011936c
#
_entry.id   ed98192b13ffbbae28c49e74b011936c
#
_cell.length_a   1.000
_cell.length_b   1.000
_cell.length_c   1.000
_cell.angle_alpha   90.00
_cell.angle_beta   90.00
_cell.angle_gamma   90.00
#
_symmetry.space_group_name_H-M   'P 1'
#
loop_
_entity.id
_entity.type
_entity.pdbx_description
1 polymer ?
#
loop_
_entity_poly.entity_id
_entity_poly.type
_entity_poly.pdbx_seq_one_letter_code
_entity_poly.pdbx_strand_id
1 'polypeptide(L)'
;PEVKIGVVAVSRDCFPESLSVNRRKALMKAYTEKYGADSVYECPVCIVESEIHMVQALEDIKKAGCNALCVYLGNFGPEISETLLAKHFDGPAMFIAAAEETQNDLVGGRGDAYCGMLNASYNLKLRNIKAYIPENPVGTAAECADMLHEFIPIARAIVGLSDLKIISFGPRPLNFLACNAPIKQLYLSLIHISEPTRHAQ
;
A
#
# COMPACT_ATOMS: atom_id res chain seq x y z
N PRO A 1 12.50 0.31 -10.96
CA PRO A 1 12.83 0.73 -9.59
C PRO A 1 12.79 -0.46 -8.62
N GLU A 2 13.56 -0.34 -7.53
CA GLU A 2 13.43 -1.25 -6.39
C GLU A 2 12.21 -0.85 -5.56
N VAL A 3 11.56 -1.86 -4.97
CA VAL A 3 10.39 -1.67 -4.12
C VAL A 3 10.72 -2.13 -2.71
N LYS A 4 10.42 -1.28 -1.74
CA LYS A 4 10.47 -1.60 -0.32
C LYS A 4 9.14 -1.29 0.33
N ILE A 5 8.44 -2.32 0.79
CA ILE A 5 7.10 -2.23 1.38
C ILE A 5 7.21 -2.01 2.88
N GLY A 6 6.70 -0.89 3.39
CA GLY A 6 6.49 -0.68 4.81
C GLY A 6 5.23 -1.40 5.28
N VAL A 7 5.36 -2.38 6.17
CA VAL A 7 4.23 -3.12 6.74
C VAL A 7 3.82 -2.48 8.06
N VAL A 8 2.63 -1.87 8.08
CA VAL A 8 2.08 -1.16 9.24
C VAL A 8 0.88 -1.94 9.76
N ALA A 9 0.96 -2.42 10.99
CA ALA A 9 -0.17 -3.07 11.65
C ALA A 9 -1.14 -2.02 12.21
N VAL A 10 -2.42 -2.37 12.21
CA VAL A 10 -3.48 -1.54 12.80
C VAL A 10 -4.27 -2.35 13.84
N SER A 11 -4.80 -1.67 14.83
CA SER A 11 -5.59 -2.28 15.91
C SER A 11 -6.70 -1.34 16.35
N ARG A 12 -7.89 -1.86 16.53
CA ARG A 12 -8.96 -1.12 17.18
C ARG A 12 -8.84 -1.24 18.70
N ASP A 13 -9.13 -0.18 19.44
CA ASP A 13 -8.91 -0.10 20.90
C ASP A 13 -9.65 -1.18 21.70
N CYS A 14 -10.82 -1.63 21.24
CA CYS A 14 -11.59 -2.70 21.87
C CYS A 14 -11.04 -4.12 21.63
N PHE A 15 -9.94 -4.24 20.85
CA PHE A 15 -9.22 -5.49 20.62
C PHE A 15 -7.80 -5.41 21.19
N PRO A 16 -7.19 -6.54 21.59
CA PRO A 16 -5.81 -6.53 22.07
C PRO A 16 -4.84 -6.05 20.97
N GLU A 17 -4.14 -4.93 21.21
CA GLU A 17 -3.08 -4.46 20.31
C GLU A 17 -2.00 -5.54 20.09
N SER A 18 -1.67 -6.27 21.16
CA SER A 18 -0.68 -7.36 21.10
C SER A 18 -1.03 -8.44 20.08
N LEU A 19 -2.32 -8.69 19.82
CA LEU A 19 -2.75 -9.63 18.81
C LEU A 19 -2.33 -9.16 17.41
N SER A 20 -2.58 -7.88 17.10
CA SER A 20 -2.20 -7.30 15.81
C SER A 20 -0.68 -7.26 15.63
N VAL A 21 0.05 -6.87 16.66
CA VAL A 21 1.52 -6.85 16.65
C VAL A 21 2.11 -8.26 16.47
N ASN A 22 1.58 -9.27 17.15
CA ASN A 22 2.06 -10.64 17.02
C ASN A 22 1.76 -11.23 15.64
N ARG A 23 0.59 -10.97 15.09
CA ARG A 23 0.21 -11.38 13.72
C ARG A 23 1.11 -10.71 12.68
N ARG A 24 1.43 -9.42 12.84
CA ARG A 24 2.41 -8.74 11.97
C ARG A 24 3.78 -9.41 12.04
N LYS A 25 4.28 -9.72 13.24
CA LYS A 25 5.56 -10.42 13.40
C LYS A 25 5.54 -11.79 12.72
N ALA A 26 4.44 -12.53 12.85
CA ALA A 26 4.28 -13.82 12.17
C ALA A 26 4.28 -13.66 10.65
N LEU A 27 3.60 -12.65 10.12
CA LEU A 27 3.63 -12.30 8.70
C LEU A 27 5.06 -11.99 8.24
N MET A 28 5.77 -11.11 8.96
CA MET A 28 7.14 -10.72 8.61
C MET A 28 8.10 -11.90 8.63
N LYS A 29 7.93 -12.80 9.60
CA LYS A 29 8.71 -14.04 9.70
C LYS A 29 8.43 -14.94 8.48
N ALA A 30 7.16 -15.22 8.18
CA ALA A 30 6.77 -16.04 7.04
C ALA A 30 7.28 -15.47 5.71
N TYR A 31 7.18 -14.16 5.54
CA TYR A 31 7.70 -13.49 4.34
C TYR A 31 9.22 -13.63 4.23
N THR A 32 9.95 -13.32 5.29
CA THR A 32 11.42 -13.33 5.30
C THR A 32 11.98 -14.73 5.05
N GLU A 33 11.37 -15.75 5.65
CA GLU A 33 11.75 -17.15 5.44
C GLU A 33 11.57 -17.61 3.99
N LYS A 34 10.54 -17.12 3.29
CA LYS A 34 10.20 -17.54 1.93
C LYS A 34 10.85 -16.69 0.85
N TYR A 35 10.93 -15.39 1.04
CA TYR A 35 11.27 -14.41 0.00
C TYR A 35 12.47 -13.53 0.32
N GLY A 36 13.03 -13.62 1.54
CA GLY A 36 14.08 -12.72 2.01
C GLY A 36 13.55 -11.41 2.60
N ALA A 37 14.44 -10.62 3.20
CA ALA A 37 14.06 -9.41 3.94
C ALA A 37 14.15 -8.10 3.13
N ASP A 38 14.77 -8.13 1.95
CA ASP A 38 15.20 -6.89 1.26
C ASP A 38 14.05 -6.00 0.80
N SER A 39 12.91 -6.61 0.45
CA SER A 39 11.75 -5.89 -0.12
C SER A 39 10.71 -5.46 0.91
N VAL A 40 10.91 -5.75 2.19
CA VAL A 40 9.94 -5.45 3.24
C VAL A 40 10.59 -4.77 4.45
N TYR A 41 9.82 -3.97 5.14
CA TYR A 41 10.20 -3.32 6.39
C TYR A 41 9.06 -3.45 7.40
N GLU A 42 9.36 -3.96 8.58
CA GLU A 42 8.39 -4.02 9.67
C GLU A 42 8.36 -2.68 10.41
N CYS A 43 7.26 -1.93 10.26
CA CYS A 43 7.06 -0.73 11.05
C CYS A 43 6.78 -1.11 12.51
N PRO A 44 7.53 -0.60 13.49
CA PRO A 44 7.32 -0.91 14.90
C PRO A 44 6.02 -0.31 15.44
N VAL A 45 5.52 0.76 14.81
CA VAL A 45 4.30 1.45 15.23
C VAL A 45 3.08 0.62 14.84
N CYS A 46 2.20 0.36 15.83
CA CYS A 46 0.86 -0.14 15.59
C CYS A 46 -0.12 1.06 15.70
N ILE A 47 -0.99 1.21 14.71
CA ILE A 47 -1.99 2.29 14.72
C ILE A 47 -3.20 1.81 15.52
N VAL A 48 -3.39 2.41 16.71
CA VAL A 48 -4.54 2.14 17.59
C VAL A 48 -5.38 3.40 17.69
N GLU A 49 -6.49 3.47 16.95
CA GLU A 49 -7.50 4.56 16.93
C GLU A 49 -6.94 6.00 17.04
N SER A 50 -5.74 6.24 16.50
CA SER A 50 -5.04 7.51 16.69
C SER A 50 -4.35 7.97 15.41
N GLU A 51 -4.67 9.17 14.98
CA GLU A 51 -3.95 9.86 13.92
C GLU A 51 -2.50 10.21 14.35
N ILE A 52 -2.22 10.28 15.64
CA ILE A 52 -0.85 10.47 16.15
C ILE A 52 0.00 9.25 15.80
N HIS A 53 -0.51 8.04 16.04
CA HIS A 53 0.18 6.80 15.66
C HIS A 53 0.34 6.70 14.13
N MET A 54 -0.65 7.17 13.37
CA MET A 54 -0.58 7.23 11.91
C MET A 54 0.59 8.12 11.45
N VAL A 55 0.74 9.31 12.03
CA VAL A 55 1.86 10.22 11.70
C VAL A 55 3.20 9.58 12.05
N GLN A 56 3.30 8.97 13.23
CA GLN A 56 4.51 8.25 13.64
C GLN A 56 4.87 7.11 12.70
N ALA A 57 3.88 6.33 12.24
CA ALA A 57 4.09 5.25 11.29
C ALA A 57 4.58 5.78 9.92
N LEU A 58 3.95 6.88 9.42
CA LEU A 58 4.39 7.52 8.17
C LEU A 58 5.83 8.02 8.25
N GLU A 59 6.21 8.65 9.35
CA GLU A 59 7.59 9.12 9.54
C GLU A 59 8.57 7.96 9.61
N ASP A 60 8.22 6.88 10.28
CA ASP A 60 9.06 5.70 10.45
C ASP A 60 9.32 5.00 9.11
N ILE A 61 8.27 4.67 8.34
CA ILE A 61 8.41 4.02 7.04
C ILE A 61 9.12 4.92 6.02
N LYS A 62 8.94 6.25 6.11
CA LYS A 62 9.66 7.22 5.29
C LYS A 62 11.16 7.22 5.61
N LYS A 63 11.54 7.22 6.90
CA LYS A 63 12.95 7.11 7.34
C LYS A 63 13.57 5.79 6.90
N ALA A 64 12.80 4.71 6.86
CA ALA A 64 13.24 3.41 6.38
C ALA A 64 13.39 3.33 4.85
N GLY A 65 13.02 4.39 4.12
CA GLY A 65 13.11 4.45 2.65
C GLY A 65 12.06 3.59 1.95
N CYS A 66 10.92 3.34 2.59
CA CYS A 66 9.82 2.61 1.96
C CYS A 66 9.14 3.46 0.90
N ASN A 67 8.89 2.86 -0.26
CA ASN A 67 8.19 3.47 -1.40
C ASN A 67 6.90 2.74 -1.78
N ALA A 68 6.51 1.75 -0.98
CA ALA A 68 5.22 1.08 -1.03
C ALA A 68 4.74 0.82 0.40
N LEU A 69 3.43 0.74 0.59
CA LEU A 69 2.78 0.57 1.89
C LEU A 69 1.91 -0.67 1.90
N CYS A 70 2.00 -1.45 2.97
CA CYS A 70 1.00 -2.45 3.34
C CYS A 70 0.35 -2.05 4.66
N VAL A 71 -0.96 -1.81 4.64
CA VAL A 71 -1.79 -1.71 5.84
C VAL A 71 -2.26 -3.11 6.19
N TYR A 72 -1.79 -3.60 7.33
CA TYR A 72 -2.08 -4.95 7.80
C TYR A 72 -3.06 -4.94 8.96
N LEU A 73 -4.27 -5.42 8.71
CA LEU A 73 -5.30 -5.55 9.73
C LEU A 73 -5.04 -6.84 10.53
N GLY A 74 -4.29 -6.72 11.61
CA GLY A 74 -4.07 -7.83 12.54
C GLY A 74 -5.28 -8.10 13.45
N ASN A 75 -6.16 -7.11 13.58
CA ASN A 75 -7.52 -7.18 14.09
C ASN A 75 -8.41 -6.19 13.32
N PHE A 76 -9.57 -5.80 13.84
CA PHE A 76 -10.56 -4.99 13.14
C PHE A 76 -10.00 -3.69 12.52
N GLY A 77 -9.07 -3.01 13.19
CA GLY A 77 -8.49 -1.76 12.73
C GLY A 77 -9.35 -0.49 12.92
N PRO A 78 -8.71 0.69 12.99
CA PRO A 78 -9.39 1.98 13.11
C PRO A 78 -9.64 2.60 11.72
N GLU A 79 -10.87 2.59 11.27
CA GLU A 79 -11.30 2.96 9.91
C GLU A 79 -10.79 4.33 9.41
N ILE A 80 -10.66 5.30 10.32
CA ILE A 80 -10.19 6.64 9.97
C ILE A 80 -8.68 6.64 9.76
N SER A 81 -7.93 6.24 10.78
CA SER A 81 -6.46 6.36 10.79
C SER A 81 -5.82 5.45 9.75
N GLU A 82 -6.33 4.23 9.54
CA GLU A 82 -5.79 3.30 8.54
C GLU A 82 -6.00 3.77 7.10
N THR A 83 -7.16 4.38 6.81
CA THR A 83 -7.42 4.91 5.47
C THR A 83 -6.69 6.23 5.22
N LEU A 84 -6.53 7.07 6.27
CA LEU A 84 -5.71 8.28 6.19
C LEU A 84 -4.23 7.94 6.02
N LEU A 85 -3.73 6.86 6.62
CA LEU A 85 -2.38 6.37 6.36
C LEU A 85 -2.13 6.18 4.86
N ALA A 86 -3.01 5.46 4.18
CA ALA A 86 -2.92 5.26 2.74
C ALA A 86 -3.09 6.56 1.94
N LYS A 87 -3.93 7.49 2.41
CA LYS A 87 -4.13 8.79 1.75
C LYS A 87 -2.89 9.68 1.79
N HIS A 88 -2.15 9.65 2.89
CA HIS A 88 -1.00 10.53 3.11
C HIS A 88 0.35 9.85 2.78
N PHE A 89 0.33 8.59 2.44
CA PHE A 89 1.52 7.91 1.94
C PHE A 89 1.75 8.26 0.47
N ASP A 90 2.97 8.69 0.15
CA ASP A 90 3.35 9.03 -1.22
C ASP A 90 3.86 7.78 -1.95
N GLY A 91 2.94 6.98 -2.46
CA GLY A 91 3.24 5.74 -3.16
C GLY A 91 2.06 4.77 -3.19
N PRO A 92 2.23 3.60 -3.83
CA PRO A 92 1.22 2.57 -3.87
C PRO A 92 0.97 1.98 -2.48
N ALA A 93 -0.31 1.78 -2.14
CA ALA A 93 -0.74 1.16 -0.91
C ALA A 93 -1.55 -0.10 -1.18
N MET A 94 -1.40 -1.11 -0.31
CA MET A 94 -2.24 -2.30 -0.27
C MET A 94 -2.86 -2.50 1.11
N PHE A 95 -3.98 -3.24 1.15
CA PHE A 95 -4.64 -3.66 2.37
C PHE A 95 -4.82 -5.16 2.38
N ILE A 96 -4.39 -5.80 3.46
CA ILE A 96 -4.62 -7.22 3.74
C ILE A 96 -4.91 -7.42 5.22
N ALA A 97 -5.52 -8.54 5.58
CA ALA A 97 -5.95 -8.82 6.93
C ALA A 97 -5.61 -10.25 7.37
N ALA A 98 -5.45 -10.43 8.67
CA ALA A 98 -5.22 -11.72 9.27
C ALA A 98 -6.50 -12.56 9.32
N ALA A 99 -6.41 -13.82 8.90
CA ALA A 99 -7.45 -14.81 9.19
C ALA A 99 -7.42 -15.21 10.67
N GLU A 100 -8.59 -15.58 11.21
CA GLU A 100 -8.67 -16.31 12.46
C GLU A 100 -8.22 -17.75 12.20
N GLU A 101 -7.18 -18.20 12.89
CA GLU A 101 -6.53 -19.48 12.58
C GLU A 101 -7.25 -20.68 13.23
N THR A 102 -7.96 -20.44 14.33
CA THR A 102 -8.65 -21.49 15.09
C THR A 102 -10.03 -21.02 15.56
N GLN A 103 -10.90 -21.98 15.90
CA GLN A 103 -12.19 -21.64 16.53
C GLN A 103 -12.02 -21.01 17.92
N ASN A 104 -10.88 -21.25 18.60
CA ASN A 104 -10.58 -20.63 19.89
C ASN A 104 -10.34 -19.13 19.73
N ASP A 105 -9.83 -18.68 18.59
CA ASP A 105 -9.64 -17.26 18.30
C ASP A 105 -10.97 -16.51 18.22
N LEU A 106 -12.07 -17.22 17.91
CA LEU A 106 -13.41 -16.63 17.88
C LEU A 106 -14.02 -16.42 19.28
N VAL A 107 -13.49 -17.09 20.30
CA VAL A 107 -14.04 -17.06 21.66
C VAL A 107 -13.20 -16.23 22.63
N GLY A 108 -11.87 -16.30 22.54
CA GLY A 108 -10.99 -15.73 23.56
C GLY A 108 -9.92 -14.75 23.07
N GLY A 109 -9.72 -14.62 21.79
CA GLY A 109 -8.64 -13.79 21.22
C GLY A 109 -9.00 -13.24 19.85
N ARG A 110 -10.27 -13.20 19.58
CA ARG A 110 -10.85 -12.81 18.29
C ARG A 110 -10.42 -11.40 17.90
N GLY A 111 -10.00 -11.25 16.66
CA GLY A 111 -9.55 -9.97 16.12
C GLY A 111 -10.54 -9.32 15.17
N ASP A 112 -11.47 -10.08 14.61
CA ASP A 112 -12.46 -9.62 13.61
C ASP A 112 -11.84 -8.87 12.41
N ALA A 113 -10.63 -9.25 12.02
CA ALA A 113 -9.93 -8.57 10.94
C ALA A 113 -10.65 -8.69 9.58
N TYR A 114 -11.42 -9.77 9.37
CA TYR A 114 -12.29 -9.91 8.20
C TYR A 114 -13.36 -8.80 8.14
N CYS A 115 -14.06 -8.54 9.25
CA CYS A 115 -15.02 -7.44 9.33
C CYS A 115 -14.33 -6.09 9.18
N GLY A 116 -13.15 -5.94 9.77
CA GLY A 116 -12.30 -4.75 9.60
C GLY A 116 -11.97 -4.51 8.14
N MET A 117 -11.61 -5.55 7.39
CA MET A 117 -11.28 -5.45 5.96
C MET A 117 -12.48 -5.00 5.12
N LEU A 118 -13.69 -5.48 5.42
CA LEU A 118 -14.91 -5.00 4.76
C LEU A 118 -15.12 -3.51 5.00
N ASN A 119 -14.94 -3.05 6.24
CA ASN A 119 -15.05 -1.63 6.59
C ASN A 119 -13.94 -0.79 5.96
N ALA A 120 -12.70 -1.25 5.98
CA ALA A 120 -11.59 -0.58 5.30
C ALA A 120 -11.88 -0.38 3.82
N SER A 121 -12.32 -1.44 3.13
CA SER A 121 -12.68 -1.41 1.70
C SER A 121 -13.78 -0.39 1.40
N TYR A 122 -14.83 -0.37 2.23
CA TYR A 122 -15.91 0.61 2.11
C TYR A 122 -15.41 2.05 2.30
N ASN A 123 -14.62 2.30 3.35
CA ASN A 123 -14.11 3.63 3.65
C ASN A 123 -13.09 4.13 2.62
N LEU A 124 -12.24 3.27 2.08
CA LEU A 124 -11.35 3.62 0.97
C LEU A 124 -12.15 4.11 -0.24
N LYS A 125 -13.21 3.38 -0.60
CA LYS A 125 -14.11 3.77 -1.70
C LYS A 125 -14.84 5.07 -1.41
N LEU A 126 -15.41 5.21 -0.21
CA LEU A 126 -16.15 6.40 0.22
C LEU A 126 -15.27 7.67 0.15
N ARG A 127 -14.00 7.55 0.50
CA ARG A 127 -13.03 8.65 0.52
C ARG A 127 -12.27 8.83 -0.78
N ASN A 128 -12.59 8.03 -1.81
CA ASN A 128 -11.88 8.01 -3.09
C ASN A 128 -10.36 7.81 -2.93
N ILE A 129 -9.97 6.95 -2.00
CA ILE A 129 -8.57 6.55 -1.78
C ILE A 129 -8.31 5.29 -2.58
N LYS A 130 -7.30 5.33 -3.44
CA LYS A 130 -6.90 4.17 -4.25
C LYS A 130 -5.93 3.31 -3.46
N ALA A 131 -6.27 2.04 -3.31
CA ALA A 131 -5.39 1.03 -2.73
C ALA A 131 -5.59 -0.30 -3.46
N TYR A 132 -4.55 -1.12 -3.47
CA TYR A 132 -4.64 -2.49 -3.97
C TYR A 132 -5.24 -3.37 -2.87
N ILE A 133 -6.26 -4.12 -3.22
CA ILE A 133 -6.87 -5.14 -2.36
C ILE A 133 -6.86 -6.43 -3.18
N PRO A 134 -6.17 -7.49 -2.72
CA PRO A 134 -6.22 -8.80 -3.37
C PRO A 134 -7.64 -9.34 -3.45
N GLU A 135 -7.91 -10.27 -4.35
CA GLU A 135 -9.23 -10.92 -4.49
C GLU A 135 -9.66 -11.60 -3.17
N ASN A 136 -8.70 -12.25 -2.49
CA ASN A 136 -8.87 -12.83 -1.18
C ASN A 136 -7.94 -12.11 -0.18
N PRO A 137 -8.34 -10.97 0.39
CA PRO A 137 -7.45 -10.12 1.17
C PRO A 137 -7.21 -10.58 2.61
N VAL A 138 -7.85 -11.67 3.02
CA VAL A 138 -7.76 -12.22 4.39
C VAL A 138 -7.11 -13.58 4.35
N GLY A 139 -6.03 -13.77 5.11
CA GLY A 139 -5.28 -15.01 5.09
C GLY A 139 -4.45 -15.27 6.35
N THR A 140 -3.91 -16.47 6.41
CA THR A 140 -2.86 -16.84 7.37
C THR A 140 -1.59 -16.02 7.14
N ALA A 141 -0.63 -16.08 8.05
CA ALA A 141 0.64 -15.38 7.89
C ALA A 141 1.37 -15.77 6.59
N ALA A 142 1.30 -17.04 6.18
CA ALA A 142 1.92 -17.53 4.95
C ALA A 142 1.19 -16.98 3.69
N GLU A 143 -0.14 -17.04 3.67
CA GLU A 143 -0.94 -16.49 2.57
C GLU A 143 -0.77 -14.96 2.45
N CYS A 144 -0.74 -14.25 3.56
CA CYS A 144 -0.46 -12.81 3.57
C CYS A 144 0.96 -12.50 3.07
N ALA A 145 1.95 -13.37 3.35
CA ALA A 145 3.29 -13.22 2.80
C ALA A 145 3.30 -13.37 1.26
N ASP A 146 2.50 -14.27 0.73
CA ASP A 146 2.34 -14.44 -0.71
C ASP A 146 1.65 -13.20 -1.34
N MET A 147 0.60 -12.67 -0.72
CA MET A 147 -0.06 -11.43 -1.16
C MET A 147 0.91 -10.24 -1.19
N LEU A 148 1.77 -10.10 -0.16
CA LEU A 148 2.83 -9.07 -0.14
C LEU A 148 3.80 -9.23 -1.32
N HIS A 149 4.20 -10.47 -1.61
CA HIS A 149 5.12 -10.73 -2.71
C HIS A 149 4.48 -10.42 -4.07
N GLU A 150 3.21 -10.77 -4.26
CA GLU A 150 2.44 -10.47 -5.46
C GLU A 150 2.23 -8.96 -5.66
N PHE A 151 2.23 -8.18 -4.60
CA PHE A 151 2.12 -6.72 -4.69
C PHE A 151 3.39 -6.04 -5.21
N ILE A 152 4.58 -6.65 -5.08
CA ILE A 152 5.84 -6.05 -5.51
C ILE A 152 5.84 -5.63 -6.99
N PRO A 153 5.48 -6.48 -7.96
CA PRO A 153 5.45 -6.07 -9.36
C PRO A 153 4.43 -4.96 -9.63
N ILE A 154 3.29 -4.95 -8.93
CA ILE A 154 2.27 -3.90 -9.03
C ILE A 154 2.86 -2.57 -8.52
N ALA A 155 3.43 -2.59 -7.32
CA ALA A 155 4.05 -1.41 -6.71
C ALA A 155 5.21 -0.89 -7.56
N ARG A 156 6.03 -1.78 -8.12
CA ARG A 156 7.14 -1.42 -9.01
C ARG A 156 6.66 -0.70 -10.26
N ALA A 157 5.57 -1.14 -10.86
CA ALA A 157 4.98 -0.48 -12.01
C ALA A 157 4.49 0.93 -11.65
N ILE A 158 3.78 1.09 -10.52
CA ILE A 158 3.27 2.38 -10.07
C ILE A 158 4.41 3.34 -9.74
N VAL A 159 5.41 2.89 -8.96
CA VAL A 159 6.60 3.71 -8.62
C VAL A 159 7.39 4.10 -9.86
N GLY A 160 7.52 3.17 -10.83
CA GLY A 160 8.22 3.46 -12.07
C GLY A 160 7.49 4.45 -12.99
N LEU A 161 6.16 4.49 -12.91
CA LEU A 161 5.34 5.40 -13.71
C LEU A 161 5.17 6.78 -13.05
N SER A 162 5.32 6.89 -11.73
CA SER A 162 5.18 8.17 -11.02
C SER A 162 6.21 9.21 -11.44
N ASP A 163 7.39 8.78 -11.84
CA ASP A 163 8.49 9.62 -12.31
C ASP A 163 8.72 9.52 -13.84
N LEU A 164 7.73 9.07 -14.59
CA LEU A 164 7.87 8.86 -16.03
C LEU A 164 8.11 10.18 -16.74
N LYS A 165 9.28 10.28 -17.40
CA LYS A 165 9.65 11.40 -18.27
C LYS A 165 9.61 10.94 -19.72
N ILE A 166 8.80 11.60 -20.54
CA ILE A 166 8.70 11.32 -21.97
C ILE A 166 9.40 12.44 -22.72
N ILE A 167 10.47 12.11 -23.45
CA ILE A 167 11.20 13.04 -24.29
C ILE A 167 10.83 12.76 -25.75
N SER A 168 10.30 13.76 -26.47
CA SER A 168 10.02 13.66 -27.89
C SER A 168 11.19 14.24 -28.70
N PHE A 169 11.79 13.42 -29.57
CA PHE A 169 12.85 13.83 -30.48
C PHE A 169 12.28 14.15 -31.85
N GLY A 170 12.63 15.33 -32.35
CA GLY A 170 12.29 15.79 -33.68
C GLY A 170 11.03 16.63 -33.75
N PRO A 171 11.02 17.63 -34.65
CA PRO A 171 9.86 18.46 -34.89
C PRO A 171 8.80 17.66 -35.63
N ARG A 172 7.60 17.75 -35.14
CA ARG A 172 6.42 17.37 -35.90
C ARG A 172 6.23 18.35 -37.06
N PRO A 173 5.92 17.89 -38.29
CA PRO A 173 5.46 18.79 -39.34
C PRO A 173 4.22 19.58 -38.88
N LEU A 174 4.21 20.88 -39.02
CA LEU A 174 3.23 21.80 -38.43
C LEU A 174 1.76 21.36 -38.60
N ASN A 175 1.42 20.80 -39.74
CA ASN A 175 0.04 20.43 -40.08
C ASN A 175 -0.24 18.92 -40.02
N PHE A 176 0.70 18.12 -39.53
CA PHE A 176 0.55 16.66 -39.49
C PHE A 176 0.02 16.19 -38.13
N LEU A 177 -1.23 16.51 -37.85
CA LEU A 177 -1.88 16.24 -36.55
C LEU A 177 -2.01 14.77 -36.24
N ALA A 178 -2.05 13.90 -37.26
CA ALA A 178 -2.06 12.44 -37.07
C ALA A 178 -0.76 11.89 -36.45
N CYS A 179 0.36 12.62 -36.53
CA CYS A 179 1.61 12.24 -35.89
C CYS A 179 1.72 12.68 -34.43
N ASN A 180 0.66 13.18 -33.85
CA ASN A 180 0.64 13.48 -32.41
C ASN A 180 0.41 12.21 -31.61
N ALA A 181 1.29 11.96 -30.66
CA ALA A 181 0.93 11.10 -29.55
C ALA A 181 -0.26 11.73 -28.79
N PRO A 182 -1.19 10.93 -28.24
CA PRO A 182 -2.32 11.44 -27.47
C PRO A 182 -1.86 11.99 -26.11
N ILE A 183 -1.12 13.10 -26.14
CA ILE A 183 -0.50 13.75 -24.99
C ILE A 183 -1.51 14.00 -23.86
N LYS A 184 -2.76 14.38 -24.23
CA LYS A 184 -3.82 14.62 -23.25
C LYS A 184 -4.17 13.37 -22.47
N GLN A 185 -4.23 12.21 -23.10
CA GLN A 185 -4.54 10.93 -22.46
C GLN A 185 -3.37 10.47 -21.57
N LEU A 186 -2.15 10.64 -22.05
CA LEU A 186 -0.95 10.40 -21.25
C LEU A 186 -0.92 11.32 -20.02
N TYR A 187 -1.25 12.59 -20.20
CA TYR A 187 -1.33 13.57 -19.11
C TYR A 187 -2.39 13.21 -18.08
N LEU A 188 -3.54 12.72 -18.49
CA LEU A 188 -4.64 12.38 -17.60
C LEU A 188 -4.47 11.02 -16.92
N SER A 189 -3.73 10.10 -17.52
CA SER A 189 -3.59 8.71 -17.03
C SER A 189 -2.30 8.45 -16.26
N LEU A 190 -1.20 9.04 -16.70
CA LEU A 190 0.13 8.77 -16.13
C LEU A 190 0.71 9.98 -15.41
N ILE A 191 0.13 11.13 -15.65
CA ILE A 191 0.43 12.43 -15.14
C ILE A 191 1.70 12.69 -14.51
N HIS A 192 2.53 13.34 -14.71
CA HIS A 192 3.06 14.42 -13.88
C HIS A 192 4.12 15.23 -14.57
N ILE A 193 4.75 14.77 -15.63
CA ILE A 193 5.78 15.61 -16.26
C ILE A 193 5.88 15.29 -17.74
N SER A 194 5.26 16.10 -18.59
CA SER A 194 5.77 16.35 -19.91
C SER A 194 6.41 17.74 -19.87
N GLU A 195 7.70 17.83 -19.84
CA GLU A 195 8.37 19.07 -20.20
C GLU A 195 8.47 19.13 -21.74
N PRO A 196 7.81 20.10 -22.39
CA PRO A 196 8.11 20.38 -23.78
C PRO A 196 9.53 20.93 -23.84
N THR A 197 10.47 20.17 -24.39
CA THR A 197 11.74 20.74 -24.79
C THR A 197 11.43 21.85 -25.80
N ARG A 198 11.54 23.10 -25.38
CA ARG A 198 11.56 24.24 -26.30
C ARG A 198 12.77 24.02 -27.17
N HIS A 199 12.53 23.76 -28.44
CA HIS A 199 13.59 23.88 -29.44
C HIS A 199 14.07 25.32 -29.40
N ALA A 200 15.32 25.53 -28.99
CA ALA A 200 16.01 26.79 -29.30
C ALA A 200 16.04 26.91 -30.84
N GLN A 201 15.33 27.87 -31.34
CA GLN A 201 15.47 28.30 -32.74
C GLN A 201 16.81 28.99 -32.90
#